data_2354628911069c5b227b1cf7e6581fb3
#
_entry.id   2354628911069c5b227b1cf7e6581fb3
#
_cell.length_a   1.000
_cell.length_b   1.000
_cell.length_c   1.000
_cell.angle_alpha   90.00
_cell.angle_beta   90.00
_cell.angle_gamma   90.00
#
_symmetry.space_group_name_H-M   'P 1'
#
loop_
_entity.id
_entity.type
_entity.pdbx_description
1 polymer ?
#
loop_
_entity_poly.entity_id
_entity_poly.type
_entity_poly.pdbx_seq_one_letter_code
_entity_poly.pdbx_strand_id
1 'polypeptide(L)'
;MNTAEWKALWLEEEAQAYIHGWDFSHLQGRFEEEHDLPWSYRALVQEYLRGDMTLLDCDTGGGEFLLSLGHPASNTAATEGYPPNVELCRETLPPLGIDFRECADPSAIPFPDSSFDRILNRHGAFDPAELFRLLKPGGIFLTEQVGEDNDRDLVERVLPGIPKPFPHKNLREQRAAFEAAGFQIHQGEEAYRPIVFYDVGAFVW
;
A
#
# COMPACT_ATOMS: atom_id res chain seq x y z
N MET A 1 3.65 -34.85 15.20
CA MET A 1 3.13 -34.77 13.82
C MET A 1 4.21 -35.21 12.86
N ASN A 2 3.86 -35.97 11.82
CA ASN A 2 4.77 -36.35 10.74
C ASN A 2 4.79 -35.26 9.64
N THR A 3 5.72 -35.40 8.67
CA THR A 3 5.91 -34.40 7.60
C THR A 3 4.64 -34.18 6.74
N ALA A 4 3.84 -35.23 6.52
CA ALA A 4 2.61 -35.13 5.72
C ALA A 4 1.52 -34.35 6.47
N GLU A 5 1.41 -34.54 7.78
CA GLU A 5 0.48 -33.78 8.65
C GLU A 5 0.86 -32.30 8.70
N TRP A 6 2.15 -31.97 8.82
CA TRP A 6 2.62 -30.58 8.78
C TRP A 6 2.33 -29.94 7.43
N LYS A 7 2.61 -30.64 6.33
CA LYS A 7 2.34 -30.10 4.98
C LYS A 7 0.84 -29.83 4.78
N ALA A 8 -0.03 -30.70 5.27
CA ALA A 8 -1.47 -30.49 5.16
C ALA A 8 -1.93 -29.23 5.88
N LEU A 9 -1.42 -29.00 7.11
CA LEU A 9 -1.72 -27.78 7.87
C LEU A 9 -1.24 -26.50 7.16
N TRP A 10 -0.04 -26.52 6.60
CA TRP A 10 0.48 -25.34 5.90
C TRP A 10 -0.27 -25.06 4.59
N LEU A 11 -0.74 -26.08 3.89
CA LEU A 11 -1.61 -25.91 2.72
C LEU A 11 -3.00 -25.37 3.10
N GLU A 12 -3.51 -25.69 4.30
CA GLU A 12 -4.73 -25.05 4.82
C GLU A 12 -4.51 -23.58 5.13
N GLU A 13 -3.38 -23.19 5.70
CA GLU A 13 -3.03 -21.79 5.93
C GLU A 13 -2.91 -21.02 4.60
N GLU A 14 -2.19 -21.57 3.62
CA GLU A 14 -2.07 -20.99 2.28
C GLU A 14 -3.44 -20.81 1.61
N ALA A 15 -4.33 -21.80 1.73
CA ALA A 15 -5.67 -21.74 1.16
C ALA A 15 -6.57 -20.67 1.82
N GLN A 16 -6.28 -20.29 3.07
CA GLN A 16 -6.97 -19.24 3.82
C GLN A 16 -6.31 -17.86 3.68
N ALA A 17 -5.16 -17.78 3.01
CA ALA A 17 -4.43 -16.53 2.77
C ALA A 17 -5.18 -15.65 1.77
N TYR A 18 -6.35 -15.17 2.18
CA TYR A 18 -7.24 -14.32 1.39
C TYR A 18 -7.53 -13.03 2.13
N ILE A 19 -6.87 -11.97 1.71
CA ILE A 19 -7.02 -10.65 2.32
C ILE A 19 -8.26 -9.97 1.74
N HIS A 20 -9.14 -9.48 2.62
CA HIS A 20 -10.28 -8.66 2.28
C HIS A 20 -10.17 -7.31 3.02
N GLY A 21 -10.07 -6.22 2.28
CA GLY A 21 -9.64 -4.94 2.85
C GLY A 21 -8.17 -5.04 3.31
N TRP A 22 -7.91 -4.51 4.50
CA TRP A 22 -6.60 -4.60 5.18
C TRP A 22 -6.70 -5.43 6.47
N ASP A 23 -7.41 -6.59 6.38
CA ASP A 23 -7.67 -7.47 7.51
C ASP A 23 -6.62 -8.57 7.64
N PHE A 24 -5.79 -8.47 8.66
CA PHE A 24 -4.76 -9.45 9.05
C PHE A 24 -5.11 -10.13 10.40
N SER A 25 -6.37 -10.12 10.81
CA SER A 25 -6.81 -10.65 12.11
C SER A 25 -6.45 -12.13 12.31
N HIS A 26 -6.37 -12.91 11.23
CA HIS A 26 -5.93 -14.31 11.26
C HIS A 26 -4.51 -14.47 11.81
N LEU A 27 -3.65 -13.49 11.61
CA LEU A 27 -2.27 -13.49 12.11
C LEU A 27 -2.12 -12.90 13.52
N GLN A 28 -3.19 -12.45 14.15
CA GLN A 28 -3.11 -11.79 15.44
C GLN A 28 -2.45 -12.69 16.52
N GLY A 29 -1.35 -12.21 17.11
CA GLY A 29 -0.58 -12.93 18.11
C GLY A 29 0.28 -14.08 17.56
N ARG A 30 0.37 -14.24 16.23
CA ARG A 30 1.18 -15.26 15.57
C ARG A 30 2.47 -14.70 14.95
N PHE A 31 2.62 -13.37 14.92
CA PHE A 31 3.85 -12.69 14.57
C PHE A 31 4.02 -11.44 15.43
N GLU A 32 5.21 -10.89 15.41
CA GLU A 32 5.58 -9.62 16.01
C GLU A 32 6.41 -8.82 15.03
N GLU A 33 6.07 -7.55 14.89
CA GLU A 33 6.77 -6.58 14.05
C GLU A 33 7.13 -5.36 14.91
N GLU A 34 8.33 -4.84 14.76
CA GLU A 34 8.73 -3.62 15.45
C GLU A 34 8.07 -2.40 14.80
N HIS A 35 7.40 -1.58 15.63
CA HIS A 35 6.67 -0.39 15.19
C HIS A 35 7.45 0.92 15.39
N ASP A 36 8.78 0.84 15.43
CA ASP A 36 9.68 1.96 15.68
C ASP A 36 10.32 2.54 14.41
N LEU A 37 9.61 2.50 13.29
CA LEU A 37 10.05 3.18 12.08
C LEU A 37 10.40 4.65 12.35
N PRO A 38 11.45 5.21 11.74
CA PRO A 38 11.89 6.58 11.99
C PRO A 38 10.88 7.63 11.48
N TRP A 39 9.81 7.21 10.83
CA TRP A 39 8.69 8.08 10.40
C TRP A 39 7.35 7.52 10.88
N SER A 40 6.33 8.37 10.82
CA SER A 40 4.93 7.99 10.90
C SER A 40 4.23 8.47 9.64
N TYR A 41 3.82 7.55 8.77
CA TYR A 41 3.09 7.89 7.53
C TYR A 41 1.84 8.73 7.82
N ARG A 42 1.07 8.36 8.86
CA ARG A 42 -0.10 9.12 9.31
C ARG A 42 0.26 10.56 9.70
N ALA A 43 1.34 10.75 10.46
CA ALA A 43 1.76 12.08 10.88
C ALA A 43 2.19 12.94 9.68
N LEU A 44 2.92 12.35 8.74
CA LEU A 44 3.30 13.03 7.48
C LEU A 44 2.05 13.42 6.67
N VAL A 45 1.10 12.53 6.50
CA VAL A 45 -0.15 12.86 5.78
C VAL A 45 -0.88 14.02 6.48
N GLN A 46 -1.00 13.99 7.80
CA GLN A 46 -1.66 15.05 8.57
C GLN A 46 -0.92 16.39 8.50
N GLU A 47 0.39 16.39 8.39
CA GLU A 47 1.19 17.62 8.21
C GLU A 47 0.91 18.29 6.87
N TYR A 48 0.77 17.49 5.80
CA TYR A 48 0.63 18.02 4.43
C TYR A 48 -0.82 18.13 3.95
N LEU A 49 -1.81 17.61 4.68
CA LEU A 49 -3.22 17.59 4.28
C LEU A 49 -4.04 18.63 5.06
N ARG A 50 -4.81 19.46 4.34
CA ARG A 50 -5.80 20.37 4.91
C ARG A 50 -7.17 20.10 4.32
N GLY A 51 -8.23 20.38 5.07
CA GLY A 51 -9.61 20.07 4.70
C GLY A 51 -10.14 20.78 3.43
N ASP A 52 -9.47 21.84 2.98
CA ASP A 52 -9.80 22.57 1.75
C ASP A 52 -9.14 22.00 0.48
N MET A 53 -8.23 21.02 0.64
CA MET A 53 -7.50 20.39 -0.46
C MET A 53 -8.28 19.25 -1.09
N THR A 54 -8.06 19.01 -2.39
CA THR A 54 -8.52 17.79 -3.06
C THR A 54 -7.54 16.65 -2.83
N LEU A 55 -8.07 15.51 -2.40
CA LEU A 55 -7.32 14.32 -2.03
C LEU A 55 -7.68 13.14 -2.93
N LEU A 56 -6.68 12.41 -3.40
CA LEU A 56 -6.84 11.07 -4.00
C LEU A 56 -6.07 10.05 -3.17
N ASP A 57 -6.67 8.93 -2.85
CA ASP A 57 -6.02 7.75 -2.29
C ASP A 57 -6.02 6.63 -3.33
N CYS A 58 -4.83 6.24 -3.81
CA CYS A 58 -4.65 5.21 -4.84
C CYS A 58 -4.41 3.85 -4.19
N ASP A 59 -5.08 2.81 -4.68
CA ASP A 59 -5.06 1.45 -4.11
C ASP A 59 -5.43 1.50 -2.62
N THR A 60 -6.65 2.02 -2.36
CA THR A 60 -7.09 2.39 -1.00
C THR A 60 -7.36 1.20 -0.08
N GLY A 61 -7.31 -0.05 -0.59
CA GLY A 61 -7.73 -1.24 0.13
C GLY A 61 -9.23 -1.23 0.38
N GLY A 62 -9.65 -1.35 1.63
CA GLY A 62 -11.06 -1.16 2.01
C GLY A 62 -11.43 0.29 2.35
N GLY A 63 -10.47 1.22 2.21
CA GLY A 63 -10.66 2.63 2.58
C GLY A 63 -10.40 2.94 4.05
N GLU A 64 -9.94 1.98 4.85
CA GLU A 64 -9.82 2.12 6.31
C GLU A 64 -8.88 3.27 6.69
N PHE A 65 -7.70 3.34 6.03
CA PHE A 65 -6.76 4.43 6.28
C PHE A 65 -7.33 5.78 5.85
N LEU A 66 -7.89 5.86 4.64
CA LEU A 66 -8.51 7.06 4.09
C LEU A 66 -9.61 7.61 5.01
N LEU A 67 -10.55 6.77 5.42
CA LEU A 67 -11.64 7.15 6.31
C LEU A 67 -11.13 7.61 7.68
N SER A 68 -10.06 7.01 8.18
CA SER A 68 -9.45 7.37 9.46
C SER A 68 -8.79 8.75 9.48
N LEU A 69 -8.56 9.38 8.32
CA LEU A 69 -8.03 10.75 8.22
C LEU A 69 -9.08 11.80 8.53
N GLY A 70 -10.37 11.48 8.41
CA GLY A 70 -11.46 12.43 8.66
C GLY A 70 -11.50 13.59 7.65
N HIS A 71 -10.93 13.40 6.46
CA HIS A 71 -10.95 14.42 5.41
C HIS A 71 -12.37 14.62 4.85
N PRO A 72 -12.79 15.85 4.47
CA PRO A 72 -14.11 16.09 3.91
C PRO A 72 -14.38 15.22 2.67
N ALA A 73 -15.43 14.42 2.71
CA ALA A 73 -15.75 13.46 1.65
C ALA A 73 -15.94 14.13 0.28
N SER A 74 -16.51 15.33 0.24
CA SER A 74 -16.69 16.11 -1.00
C SER A 74 -15.37 16.52 -1.68
N ASN A 75 -14.25 16.45 -0.97
CA ASN A 75 -12.92 16.78 -1.46
C ASN A 75 -12.04 15.53 -1.59
N THR A 76 -12.63 14.34 -1.42
CA THR A 76 -11.93 13.05 -1.37
C THR A 76 -12.32 12.18 -2.55
N ALA A 77 -11.31 11.60 -3.19
CA ALA A 77 -11.45 10.54 -4.17
C ALA A 77 -10.62 9.32 -3.78
N ALA A 78 -10.98 8.16 -4.29
CA ALA A 78 -10.24 6.92 -4.08
C ALA A 78 -10.26 6.05 -5.33
N THR A 79 -9.20 5.26 -5.52
CA THR A 79 -9.16 4.18 -6.50
C THR A 79 -8.79 2.86 -5.86
N GLU A 80 -9.23 1.77 -6.49
CA GLU A 80 -8.88 0.40 -6.11
C GLU A 80 -8.97 -0.51 -7.34
N GLY A 81 -8.07 -1.47 -7.47
CA GLY A 81 -8.00 -2.38 -8.61
C GLY A 81 -8.20 -3.85 -8.26
N TYR A 82 -8.03 -4.25 -7.00
CA TYR A 82 -8.22 -5.63 -6.56
C TYR A 82 -9.71 -5.94 -6.40
N PRO A 83 -10.28 -6.90 -7.19
CA PRO A 83 -11.74 -7.07 -7.29
C PRO A 83 -12.49 -7.18 -5.95
N PRO A 84 -12.02 -7.93 -4.93
CA PRO A 84 -12.72 -8.00 -3.65
C PRO A 84 -12.79 -6.65 -2.93
N ASN A 85 -11.72 -5.84 -3.01
CA ASN A 85 -11.69 -4.50 -2.41
C ASN A 85 -12.52 -3.51 -3.22
N VAL A 86 -12.57 -3.67 -4.55
CA VAL A 86 -13.44 -2.87 -5.43
C VAL A 86 -14.91 -3.00 -5.03
N GLU A 87 -15.38 -4.24 -4.78
CA GLU A 87 -16.75 -4.48 -4.31
C GLU A 87 -17.00 -3.80 -2.97
N LEU A 88 -16.10 -3.97 -2.01
CA LEU A 88 -16.17 -3.33 -0.70
C LEU A 88 -16.22 -1.80 -0.81
N CYS A 89 -15.32 -1.21 -1.60
CA CYS A 89 -15.26 0.24 -1.78
C CYS A 89 -16.51 0.80 -2.47
N ARG A 90 -17.09 0.09 -3.44
CA ARG A 90 -18.35 0.50 -4.10
C ARG A 90 -19.51 0.58 -3.12
N GLU A 91 -19.55 -0.29 -2.13
CA GLU A 91 -20.60 -0.31 -1.11
C GLU A 91 -20.38 0.73 -0.02
N THR A 92 -19.11 1.05 0.31
CA THR A 92 -18.77 1.84 1.50
C THR A 92 -18.46 3.31 1.22
N LEU A 93 -17.72 3.63 0.16
CA LEU A 93 -17.18 4.98 -0.06
C LEU A 93 -18.20 5.95 -0.72
N PRO A 94 -18.90 5.60 -1.83
CA PRO A 94 -19.85 6.51 -2.47
C PRO A 94 -21.01 6.96 -1.57
N PRO A 95 -21.60 6.11 -0.67
CA PRO A 95 -22.62 6.56 0.26
C PRO A 95 -22.15 7.64 1.23
N LEU A 96 -20.85 7.75 1.48
CA LEU A 96 -20.23 8.80 2.29
C LEU A 96 -19.97 10.09 1.50
N GLY A 97 -20.12 10.07 0.18
CA GLY A 97 -19.86 11.21 -0.72
C GLY A 97 -18.43 11.24 -1.28
N ILE A 98 -17.67 10.15 -1.18
CA ILE A 98 -16.32 10.00 -1.74
C ILE A 98 -16.44 9.57 -3.21
N ASP A 99 -15.69 10.22 -4.12
CA ASP A 99 -15.62 9.84 -5.55
C ASP A 99 -14.73 8.58 -5.72
N PHE A 100 -15.36 7.41 -5.66
CA PHE A 100 -14.67 6.13 -5.86
C PHE A 100 -14.71 5.70 -7.31
N ARG A 101 -13.54 5.30 -7.86
CA ARG A 101 -13.41 4.75 -9.20
C ARG A 101 -12.55 3.49 -9.20
N GLU A 102 -13.03 2.45 -9.86
CA GLU A 102 -12.23 1.25 -10.11
C GLU A 102 -11.05 1.57 -11.04
N CYS A 103 -9.86 1.11 -10.68
CA CYS A 103 -8.65 1.32 -11.46
C CYS A 103 -7.65 0.18 -11.21
N ALA A 104 -7.54 -0.73 -12.17
CA ALA A 104 -6.57 -1.83 -12.12
C ALA A 104 -5.23 -1.48 -12.78
N ASP A 105 -5.18 -0.41 -13.57
CA ASP A 105 -3.96 0.05 -14.26
C ASP A 105 -3.47 1.38 -13.64
N PRO A 106 -2.38 1.36 -12.85
CA PRO A 106 -1.87 2.57 -12.22
C PRO A 106 -1.27 3.60 -13.21
N SER A 107 -1.11 3.25 -14.49
CA SER A 107 -0.66 4.16 -15.55
C SER A 107 -1.80 4.89 -16.25
N ALA A 108 -3.06 4.59 -15.89
CA ALA A 108 -4.25 5.15 -16.54
C ALA A 108 -5.37 5.41 -15.52
N ILE A 109 -5.08 6.22 -14.51
CA ILE A 109 -6.03 6.53 -13.43
C ILE A 109 -7.15 7.44 -13.96
N PRO A 110 -8.44 7.08 -13.77
CA PRO A 110 -9.56 7.69 -14.48
C PRO A 110 -9.97 9.06 -13.91
N PHE A 111 -9.02 9.97 -13.75
CA PHE A 111 -9.25 11.37 -13.38
C PHE A 111 -8.56 12.33 -14.37
N PRO A 112 -9.08 13.56 -14.51
CA PRO A 112 -8.46 14.59 -15.36
C PRO A 112 -7.08 15.01 -14.84
N ASP A 113 -6.28 15.64 -15.71
CA ASP A 113 -5.02 16.28 -15.35
C ASP A 113 -5.21 17.33 -14.27
N SER A 114 -4.20 17.52 -13.43
CA SER A 114 -4.16 18.58 -12.42
C SER A 114 -5.41 18.64 -11.51
N SER A 115 -5.90 17.48 -11.09
CA SER A 115 -7.13 17.35 -10.29
C SER A 115 -6.89 17.42 -8.78
N PHE A 116 -5.71 17.02 -8.31
CA PHE A 116 -5.49 16.79 -6.89
C PHE A 116 -4.37 17.66 -6.30
N ASP A 117 -4.62 18.15 -5.08
CA ASP A 117 -3.60 18.82 -4.28
C ASP A 117 -2.70 17.81 -3.56
N ARG A 118 -3.27 16.66 -3.18
CA ARG A 118 -2.59 15.56 -2.50
C ARG A 118 -2.98 14.24 -3.12
N ILE A 119 -1.99 13.39 -3.33
CA ILE A 119 -2.21 11.98 -3.69
C ILE A 119 -1.51 11.11 -2.66
N LEU A 120 -2.20 10.12 -2.17
CA LEU A 120 -1.70 9.09 -1.26
C LEU A 120 -1.61 7.76 -1.99
N ASN A 121 -0.66 6.94 -1.59
CA ASN A 121 -0.61 5.53 -1.93
C ASN A 121 0.18 4.80 -0.84
N ARG A 122 -0.39 3.72 -0.33
CA ARG A 122 0.26 2.91 0.68
C ARG A 122 0.26 1.45 0.26
N HIS A 123 1.46 0.91 0.03
CA HIS A 123 1.70 -0.47 -0.40
C HIS A 123 1.15 -0.85 -1.79
N GLY A 124 0.47 0.05 -2.48
CA GLY A 124 -0.08 -0.17 -3.81
C GLY A 124 0.92 0.07 -4.95
N ALA A 125 0.53 -0.31 -6.16
CA ALA A 125 1.27 0.01 -7.36
C ALA A 125 1.03 1.47 -7.79
N PHE A 126 2.00 2.08 -8.48
CA PHE A 126 1.85 3.41 -9.04
C PHE A 126 2.77 3.62 -10.26
N ASP A 127 2.39 4.57 -11.09
CA ASP A 127 3.21 5.10 -12.18
C ASP A 127 3.56 6.57 -11.90
N PRO A 128 4.85 6.93 -11.77
CA PRO A 128 5.24 8.31 -11.46
C PRO A 128 4.79 9.34 -12.49
N ALA A 129 4.74 9.01 -13.78
CA ALA A 129 4.30 9.95 -14.82
C ALA A 129 2.79 10.22 -14.71
N GLU A 130 2.01 9.21 -14.41
CA GLU A 130 0.57 9.33 -14.20
C GLU A 130 0.25 10.13 -12.94
N LEU A 131 0.96 9.89 -11.85
CA LEU A 131 0.83 10.69 -10.62
C LEU A 131 1.18 12.16 -10.86
N PHE A 132 2.24 12.41 -11.67
CA PHE A 132 2.61 13.78 -12.03
C PHE A 132 1.53 14.48 -12.86
N ARG A 133 0.89 13.76 -13.79
CA ARG A 133 -0.25 14.27 -14.58
C ARG A 133 -1.43 14.69 -13.70
N LEU A 134 -1.74 13.88 -12.69
CA LEU A 134 -2.89 14.08 -11.82
C LEU A 134 -2.72 15.21 -10.81
N LEU A 135 -1.50 15.49 -10.39
CA LEU A 135 -1.21 16.53 -9.41
C LEU A 135 -1.35 17.93 -10.01
N LYS A 136 -1.96 18.82 -9.26
CA LYS A 136 -1.92 20.25 -9.52
C LYS A 136 -0.50 20.79 -9.37
N PRO A 137 -0.16 21.94 -10.00
CA PRO A 137 1.11 22.61 -9.72
C PRO A 137 1.29 22.86 -8.21
N GLY A 138 2.40 22.38 -7.64
CA GLY A 138 2.66 22.41 -6.19
C GLY A 138 1.91 21.34 -5.39
N GLY A 139 1.25 20.41 -6.04
CA GLY A 139 0.67 19.23 -5.41
C GLY A 139 1.74 18.27 -4.90
N ILE A 140 1.40 17.45 -3.91
CA ILE A 140 2.34 16.53 -3.24
C ILE A 140 1.80 15.10 -3.31
N PHE A 141 2.68 14.18 -3.68
CA PHE A 141 2.48 12.74 -3.53
C PHE A 141 3.17 12.24 -2.26
N LEU A 142 2.45 11.48 -1.45
CA LEU A 142 2.97 10.84 -0.24
C LEU A 142 2.76 9.33 -0.35
N THR A 143 3.82 8.58 -0.15
CA THR A 143 3.75 7.12 -0.23
C THR A 143 4.57 6.45 0.86
N GLU A 144 4.09 5.27 1.30
CA GLU A 144 4.82 4.31 2.12
C GLU A 144 4.77 2.96 1.42
N GLN A 145 5.92 2.32 1.22
CA GLN A 145 6.03 1.12 0.41
C GLN A 145 6.81 0.03 1.11
N VAL A 146 6.43 -1.21 0.84
CA VAL A 146 7.26 -2.36 1.16
C VAL A 146 8.43 -2.42 0.18
N GLY A 147 9.65 -2.55 0.70
CA GLY A 147 10.87 -2.60 -0.10
C GLY A 147 11.10 -3.96 -0.78
N GLU A 148 11.96 -3.98 -1.78
CA GLU A 148 12.31 -5.19 -2.55
C GLU A 148 12.96 -6.32 -1.73
N ASP A 149 13.49 -5.98 -0.55
CA ASP A 149 14.16 -6.92 0.35
C ASP A 149 13.27 -7.35 1.53
N ASN A 150 11.96 -7.06 1.47
CA ASN A 150 11.02 -7.52 2.50
C ASN A 150 11.07 -9.03 2.64
N ASP A 151 11.28 -9.51 3.87
CA ASP A 151 11.41 -10.92 4.25
C ASP A 151 12.43 -11.72 3.42
N ARG A 152 13.34 -11.04 2.72
CA ARG A 152 14.27 -11.66 1.77
C ARG A 152 15.18 -12.70 2.40
N ASP A 153 15.61 -12.50 3.62
CA ASP A 153 16.45 -13.45 4.38
C ASP A 153 15.70 -14.75 4.71
N LEU A 154 14.39 -14.69 5.00
CA LEU A 154 13.54 -15.87 5.18
C LEU A 154 13.29 -16.58 3.86
N VAL A 155 12.92 -15.83 2.84
CA VAL A 155 12.66 -16.36 1.49
C VAL A 155 13.90 -17.10 0.95
N GLU A 156 15.10 -16.53 1.07
CA GLU A 156 16.34 -17.17 0.62
C GLU A 156 16.66 -18.47 1.36
N ARG A 157 16.23 -18.60 2.62
CA ARG A 157 16.42 -19.84 3.39
C ARG A 157 15.49 -20.98 2.93
N VAL A 158 14.27 -20.63 2.52
CA VAL A 158 13.22 -21.61 2.14
C VAL A 158 13.24 -21.88 0.64
N LEU A 159 13.48 -20.85 -0.15
CA LEU A 159 13.45 -20.88 -1.62
C LEU A 159 14.73 -20.20 -2.18
N PRO A 160 15.91 -20.79 -2.01
CA PRO A 160 17.17 -20.17 -2.43
C PRO A 160 17.19 -19.88 -3.93
N GLY A 161 17.56 -18.65 -4.29
CA GLY A 161 17.68 -18.22 -5.66
C GLY A 161 16.38 -17.84 -6.37
N ILE A 162 15.26 -17.78 -5.67
CA ILE A 162 14.02 -17.25 -6.26
C ILE A 162 14.16 -15.74 -6.53
N PRO A 163 13.74 -15.24 -7.70
CA PRO A 163 13.79 -13.80 -7.99
C PRO A 163 12.96 -12.97 -7.00
N LYS A 164 13.38 -11.73 -6.76
CA LYS A 164 12.56 -10.77 -6.02
C LYS A 164 11.25 -10.52 -6.77
N PRO A 165 10.08 -10.54 -6.10
CA PRO A 165 8.79 -10.32 -6.77
C PRO A 165 8.65 -8.88 -7.27
N PHE A 166 9.26 -7.92 -6.58
CA PHE A 166 9.20 -6.50 -6.92
C PHE A 166 10.62 -5.91 -6.98
N PRO A 167 11.43 -6.29 -7.99
CA PRO A 167 12.76 -5.72 -8.17
C PRO A 167 12.64 -4.20 -8.40
N HIS A 168 13.66 -3.45 -7.98
CA HIS A 168 13.70 -1.99 -8.12
C HIS A 168 12.80 -1.20 -7.14
N LYS A 169 12.08 -1.86 -6.23
CA LYS A 169 11.39 -1.18 -5.12
C LYS A 169 12.35 -0.86 -3.97
N ASN A 170 13.29 0.02 -4.21
CA ASN A 170 14.22 0.56 -3.22
C ASN A 170 14.27 2.09 -3.33
N LEU A 171 14.65 2.76 -2.27
CA LEU A 171 14.62 4.23 -2.20
C LEU A 171 15.40 4.91 -3.33
N ARG A 172 16.59 4.39 -3.68
CA ARG A 172 17.45 4.98 -4.71
C ARG A 172 16.78 4.97 -6.09
N GLU A 173 16.23 3.84 -6.48
CA GLU A 173 15.62 3.68 -7.82
C GLU A 173 14.27 4.36 -7.90
N GLN A 174 13.49 4.33 -6.82
CA GLN A 174 12.24 5.07 -6.74
C GLN A 174 12.47 6.58 -6.84
N ARG A 175 13.45 7.14 -6.13
CA ARG A 175 13.83 8.56 -6.28
C ARG A 175 14.17 8.92 -7.72
N ALA A 176 15.01 8.11 -8.37
CA ALA A 176 15.38 8.35 -9.76
C ALA A 176 14.17 8.31 -10.72
N ALA A 177 13.22 7.39 -10.49
CA ALA A 177 11.99 7.30 -11.29
C ALA A 177 11.09 8.54 -11.12
N PHE A 178 10.90 9.01 -9.88
CA PHE A 178 10.13 10.22 -9.61
C PHE A 178 10.80 11.47 -10.17
N GLU A 179 12.13 11.63 -10.00
CA GLU A 179 12.88 12.75 -10.57
C GLU A 179 12.80 12.75 -12.10
N ALA A 180 12.88 11.58 -12.76
CA ALA A 180 12.71 11.45 -14.20
C ALA A 180 11.30 11.83 -14.68
N ALA A 181 10.27 11.62 -13.85
CA ALA A 181 8.89 12.05 -14.12
C ALA A 181 8.64 13.54 -13.85
N GLY A 182 9.61 14.28 -13.30
CA GLY A 182 9.52 15.73 -13.06
C GLY A 182 9.26 16.12 -11.61
N PHE A 183 9.22 15.18 -10.67
CA PHE A 183 9.06 15.49 -9.24
C PHE A 183 10.32 16.10 -8.62
N GLN A 184 10.10 16.92 -7.61
CA GLN A 184 11.12 17.28 -6.63
C GLN A 184 10.92 16.45 -5.38
N ILE A 185 11.96 15.72 -4.97
CA ILE A 185 11.89 14.87 -3.77
C ILE A 185 12.11 15.73 -2.54
N HIS A 186 11.10 15.88 -1.71
CA HIS A 186 11.18 16.61 -0.45
C HIS A 186 11.79 15.77 0.67
N GLN A 187 11.34 14.49 0.76
CA GLN A 187 11.78 13.54 1.78
C GLN A 187 11.80 12.14 1.18
N GLY A 188 12.71 11.31 1.63
CA GLY A 188 12.76 9.90 1.29
C GLY A 188 13.65 9.18 2.29
N GLU A 189 13.08 8.19 2.95
CA GLU A 189 13.72 7.39 3.97
C GLU A 189 13.51 5.90 3.68
N GLU A 190 14.43 5.07 4.14
CA GLU A 190 14.36 3.62 4.04
C GLU A 190 14.83 3.05 5.38
N ALA A 191 14.12 2.05 5.89
CA ALA A 191 14.45 1.39 7.13
C ALA A 191 14.13 -0.11 7.05
N TYR A 192 14.90 -0.89 7.78
CA TYR A 192 14.71 -2.33 7.92
C TYR A 192 14.37 -2.62 9.38
N ARG A 193 13.31 -3.38 9.60
CA ARG A 193 12.87 -3.81 10.93
C ARG A 193 12.66 -5.31 10.94
N PRO A 194 13.04 -6.00 12.02
CA PRO A 194 12.80 -7.42 12.12
C PRO A 194 11.30 -7.72 12.23
N ILE A 195 10.89 -8.81 11.60
CA ILE A 195 9.62 -9.47 11.84
C ILE A 195 9.90 -10.87 12.41
N VAL A 196 9.15 -11.28 13.40
CA VAL A 196 9.28 -12.58 14.04
C VAL A 196 7.98 -13.33 13.89
N PHE A 197 7.97 -14.43 13.15
CA PHE A 197 6.85 -15.35 13.10
C PHE A 197 6.98 -16.41 14.19
N TYR A 198 5.92 -16.65 14.93
CA TYR A 198 5.90 -17.61 16.03
C TYR A 198 5.57 -19.03 15.57
N ASP A 199 5.01 -19.18 14.38
CA ASP A 199 4.77 -20.46 13.74
C ASP A 199 4.89 -20.39 12.21
N VAL A 200 5.13 -21.56 11.60
CA VAL A 200 5.30 -21.66 10.14
C VAL A 200 4.00 -21.35 9.39
N GLY A 201 2.84 -21.66 9.97
CA GLY A 201 1.55 -21.36 9.36
C GLY A 201 1.37 -19.86 9.15
N ALA A 202 1.73 -19.03 10.15
CA ALA A 202 1.71 -17.58 10.04
C ALA A 202 2.66 -17.03 8.96
N PHE A 203 3.78 -17.72 8.72
CA PHE A 203 4.72 -17.34 7.66
C PHE A 203 4.24 -17.76 6.26
N VAL A 204 3.48 -18.86 6.16
CA VAL A 204 2.95 -19.38 4.89
C VAL A 204 1.69 -18.62 4.46
N TRP A 205 0.88 -18.17 5.43
CA TRP A 205 -0.34 -17.38 5.20
C TRP A 205 0.01 -16.02 4.58
#